data_b9d725130de329acc28c7fa8b9320c7e
#
_entry.id   b9d725130de329acc28c7fa8b9320c7e
#
_cell.length_a   1.000
_cell.length_b   1.000
_cell.length_c   1.000
_cell.angle_alpha   90.00
_cell.angle_beta   90.00
_cell.angle_gamma   90.00
#
_symmetry.space_group_name_H-M   'P 1'
#
loop_
_entity.id
_entity.type
_entity.pdbx_description
1 polymer ?
#
loop_
_entity_poly.entity_id
_entity_poly.type
_entity_poly.pdbx_seq_one_letter_code
_entity_poly.pdbx_strand_id
1 'polypeptide(L)'
;MSKADERAMVPEMIAKIRSQEAAKTPSESILTERIDALLTQWAPEITQRPASVAWRSMRERWGSCTSVDRTIRISDRLQLAPDYALDYVLFHEAIHLAHSDHGEEFTEILARFPDGELASAYLDGYEAAERALAAPVELKKLG
;
A
#
# COMPACT_ATOMS: atom_id res chain seq x y z
N MET A 1 7.42 -22.87 -2.84
CA MET A 1 6.98 -23.67 -4.00
C MET A 1 7.46 -23.03 -5.29
N SER A 2 7.94 -23.82 -6.20
CA SER A 2 8.48 -23.29 -7.45
C SER A 2 7.36 -22.98 -8.45
N LYS A 3 7.65 -22.10 -9.38
CA LYS A 3 6.72 -21.78 -10.47
C LYS A 3 6.52 -22.96 -11.41
N ALA A 4 7.52 -23.83 -11.51
CA ALA A 4 7.39 -25.03 -12.34
C ALA A 4 6.27 -25.93 -11.81
N ASP A 5 6.15 -26.05 -10.49
CA ASP A 5 5.08 -26.82 -9.88
C ASP A 5 3.71 -26.25 -10.23
N GLU A 6 3.60 -24.92 -10.20
CA GLU A 6 2.35 -24.24 -10.53
C GLU A 6 1.90 -24.55 -11.96
N ARG A 7 2.83 -24.58 -12.89
CA ARG A 7 2.51 -24.84 -14.30
C ARG A 7 1.97 -26.25 -14.53
N ALA A 8 2.31 -27.17 -13.67
CA ALA A 8 1.87 -28.55 -13.78
C ALA A 8 0.59 -28.85 -13.01
N MET A 9 0.04 -27.86 -12.32
CA MET A 9 -1.11 -28.06 -11.46
C MET A 9 -2.41 -28.21 -12.22
N VAL A 10 -3.30 -29.03 -11.66
CA VAL A 10 -4.66 -29.14 -12.15
C VAL A 10 -5.52 -28.00 -11.58
N PRO A 11 -6.72 -27.77 -12.16
CA PRO A 11 -7.55 -26.63 -11.78
C PRO A 11 -7.84 -26.47 -10.29
N GLU A 12 -8.09 -27.56 -9.57
CA GLU A 12 -8.38 -27.44 -8.14
C GLU A 12 -7.18 -27.00 -7.33
N MET A 13 -5.97 -27.32 -7.77
CA MET A 13 -4.76 -26.83 -7.11
C MET A 13 -4.56 -25.35 -7.38
N ILE A 14 -4.88 -24.89 -8.60
CA ILE A 14 -4.80 -23.47 -8.92
C ILE A 14 -5.79 -22.68 -8.08
N ALA A 15 -6.99 -23.19 -7.92
CA ALA A 15 -8.00 -22.55 -7.08
C ALA A 15 -7.54 -22.46 -5.63
N LYS A 16 -6.88 -23.50 -5.11
CA LYS A 16 -6.36 -23.50 -3.77
C LYS A 16 -5.27 -22.46 -3.58
N ILE A 17 -4.39 -22.29 -4.56
CA ILE A 17 -3.32 -21.29 -4.53
C ILE A 17 -3.92 -19.88 -4.49
N ARG A 18 -4.90 -19.63 -5.33
CA ARG A 18 -5.58 -18.32 -5.35
C ARG A 18 -6.27 -18.04 -4.03
N SER A 19 -6.87 -19.05 -3.43
CA SER A 19 -7.50 -18.90 -2.12
C SER A 19 -6.48 -18.57 -1.05
N GLN A 20 -5.29 -19.18 -1.10
CA GLN A 20 -4.22 -18.88 -0.16
C GLN A 20 -3.68 -17.47 -0.34
N GLU A 21 -3.55 -17.00 -1.58
CA GLU A 21 -3.12 -15.64 -1.85
C GLU A 21 -4.14 -14.64 -1.33
N ALA A 22 -5.42 -14.89 -1.58
CA ALA A 22 -6.48 -14.04 -1.06
C ALA A 22 -6.48 -14.00 0.46
N ALA A 23 -6.19 -15.15 1.10
CA ALA A 23 -6.12 -15.23 2.56
C ALA A 23 -4.94 -14.45 3.14
N LYS A 24 -3.91 -14.15 2.32
CA LYS A 24 -2.77 -13.34 2.74
C LYS A 24 -3.03 -11.84 2.64
N THR A 25 -4.09 -11.44 1.93
CA THR A 25 -4.46 -10.04 1.84
C THR A 25 -4.90 -9.55 3.22
N PRO A 26 -4.27 -8.49 3.76
CA PRO A 26 -4.66 -8.01 5.07
C PRO A 26 -6.12 -7.55 5.10
N SER A 27 -6.84 -7.92 6.15
CA SER A 27 -8.18 -7.43 6.38
C SER A 27 -8.12 -5.95 6.79
N GLU A 28 -9.25 -5.26 6.71
CA GLU A 28 -9.30 -3.86 7.10
C GLU A 28 -9.02 -3.68 8.59
N SER A 29 -9.40 -4.63 9.43
CA SER A 29 -9.07 -4.58 10.85
C SER A 29 -7.56 -4.72 11.08
N ILE A 30 -6.89 -5.55 10.28
CA ILE A 30 -5.43 -5.70 10.37
C ILE A 30 -4.75 -4.40 9.95
N LEU A 31 -5.26 -3.72 8.94
CA LEU A 31 -4.71 -2.42 8.53
C LEU A 31 -4.78 -1.42 9.67
N THR A 32 -5.89 -1.40 10.39
CA THR A 32 -6.05 -0.53 11.55
C THR A 32 -5.03 -0.87 12.63
N GLU A 33 -4.82 -2.14 12.90
CA GLU A 33 -3.82 -2.58 13.87
C GLU A 33 -2.41 -2.19 13.44
N ARG A 34 -2.10 -2.32 12.15
CA ARG A 34 -0.77 -1.95 11.62
C ARG A 34 -0.53 -0.46 11.75
N ILE A 35 -1.55 0.35 11.50
CA ILE A 35 -1.43 1.81 11.70
C ILE A 35 -1.13 2.12 13.15
N ASP A 36 -1.83 1.49 14.09
CA ASP A 36 -1.56 1.71 15.50
C ASP A 36 -0.12 1.35 15.85
N ALA A 37 0.37 0.23 15.38
CA ALA A 37 1.74 -0.20 15.63
C ALA A 37 2.76 0.76 15.01
N LEU A 38 2.52 1.23 13.79
CA LEU A 38 3.42 2.17 13.11
C LEU A 38 3.49 3.50 13.84
N LEU A 39 2.34 4.03 14.25
CA LEU A 39 2.32 5.30 14.98
C LEU A 39 2.98 5.15 16.35
N THR A 40 2.72 4.06 17.03
CA THR A 40 3.34 3.81 18.34
C THR A 40 4.86 3.73 18.23
N GLN A 41 5.35 3.09 17.17
CA GLN A 41 6.79 2.90 16.99
C GLN A 41 7.51 4.15 16.47
N TRP A 42 6.94 4.83 15.47
CA TRP A 42 7.65 5.88 14.74
C TRP A 42 7.16 7.29 15.04
N ALA A 43 5.92 7.44 15.50
CA ALA A 43 5.34 8.76 15.75
C ALA A 43 4.42 8.70 16.99
N PRO A 44 4.99 8.37 18.17
CA PRO A 44 4.16 8.24 19.38
C PRO A 44 3.49 9.54 19.81
N GLU A 45 3.98 10.67 19.32
CA GLU A 45 3.35 11.96 19.60
C GLU A 45 2.00 12.11 18.90
N ILE A 46 1.74 11.32 17.85
CA ILE A 46 0.44 11.33 17.19
C ILE A 46 -0.50 10.41 17.95
N THR A 47 -1.50 10.99 18.59
CA THR A 47 -2.45 10.24 19.42
C THR A 47 -3.74 9.93 18.69
N GLN A 48 -4.00 10.60 17.56
CA GLN A 48 -5.19 10.34 16.75
C GLN A 48 -5.11 8.96 16.13
N ARG A 49 -6.26 8.31 16.02
CA ARG A 49 -6.36 7.00 15.37
C ARG A 49 -7.50 7.02 14.36
N PRO A 50 -7.41 6.24 13.28
CA PRO A 50 -8.47 6.24 12.29
C PRO A 50 -9.75 5.63 12.84
N ALA A 51 -10.88 6.21 12.44
CA ALA A 51 -12.19 5.62 12.72
C ALA A 51 -12.42 4.42 11.82
N SER A 52 -11.87 4.45 10.59
CA SER A 52 -11.94 3.32 9.68
C SER A 52 -10.78 3.38 8.70
N VAL A 53 -10.36 2.19 8.23
CA VAL A 53 -9.37 2.04 7.16
C VAL A 53 -9.96 1.05 6.18
N ALA A 54 -10.03 1.42 4.91
CA ALA A 54 -10.69 0.60 3.92
C ALA A 54 -9.86 0.50 2.64
N TRP A 55 -9.95 -0.67 1.99
CA TRP A 55 -9.43 -0.85 0.65
C TRP A 55 -10.37 -0.15 -0.34
N ARG A 56 -9.79 0.53 -1.33
CA ARG A 56 -10.57 1.17 -2.39
C ARG A 56 -9.88 1.02 -3.72
N SER A 57 -10.64 1.00 -4.78
CA SER A 57 -10.09 1.05 -6.12
C SER A 57 -9.62 2.48 -6.38
N MET A 58 -8.33 2.69 -6.38
CA MET A 58 -7.71 4.00 -6.58
C MET A 58 -6.56 3.86 -7.56
N ARG A 59 -6.48 4.77 -8.54
CA ARG A 59 -5.42 4.75 -9.55
C ARG A 59 -4.55 5.99 -9.54
N GLU A 60 -5.07 7.11 -9.07
CA GLU A 60 -4.35 8.38 -9.09
C GLU A 60 -3.50 8.59 -7.85
N ARG A 61 -3.74 7.83 -6.81
CA ARG A 61 -2.99 7.90 -5.56
C ARG A 61 -2.97 6.55 -4.89
N TRP A 62 -2.06 6.40 -3.93
CA TRP A 62 -1.91 5.15 -3.20
C TRP A 62 -2.76 5.08 -1.95
N GLY A 63 -3.18 6.23 -1.45
CA GLY A 63 -4.03 6.29 -0.28
C GLY A 63 -4.61 7.68 -0.12
N SER A 64 -5.53 7.83 0.82
CA SER A 64 -6.09 9.13 1.17
C SER A 64 -6.54 9.12 2.63
N CYS A 65 -6.59 10.30 3.21
CA CYS A 65 -7.05 10.46 4.58
C CYS A 65 -7.98 11.65 4.64
N THR A 66 -9.16 11.46 5.20
CA THR A 66 -10.07 12.55 5.53
C THR A 66 -9.98 12.77 7.03
N SER A 67 -9.26 13.80 7.45
CA SER A 67 -8.94 14.00 8.86
C SER A 67 -10.15 14.37 9.71
N VAL A 68 -11.13 15.04 9.11
CA VAL A 68 -12.34 15.47 9.82
C VAL A 68 -13.09 14.27 10.43
N ASP A 69 -13.27 13.21 9.68
CA ASP A 69 -13.95 12.00 10.18
C ASP A 69 -12.98 10.85 10.42
N ARG A 70 -11.69 11.08 10.24
CA ARG A 70 -10.60 10.11 10.48
C ARG A 70 -10.76 8.83 9.68
N THR A 71 -11.14 8.98 8.41
CA THR A 71 -11.22 7.83 7.51
C THR A 71 -10.00 7.77 6.61
N ILE A 72 -9.45 6.57 6.45
CA ILE A 72 -8.29 6.33 5.61
C ILE A 72 -8.69 5.31 4.55
N ARG A 73 -8.28 5.57 3.32
CA ARG A 73 -8.52 4.67 2.20
C ARG A 73 -7.18 4.31 1.58
N ILE A 74 -7.02 3.03 1.25
CA ILE A 74 -5.77 2.50 0.71
C ILE A 74 -6.08 1.84 -0.63
N SER A 75 -5.26 2.10 -1.63
CA SER A 75 -5.41 1.51 -2.96
C SER A 75 -5.35 -0.01 -2.89
N ASP A 76 -6.29 -0.68 -3.52
CA ASP A 76 -6.32 -2.14 -3.60
C ASP A 76 -5.10 -2.69 -4.35
N ARG A 77 -4.37 -1.85 -5.11
CA ARG A 77 -3.10 -2.24 -5.73
C ARG A 77 -2.06 -2.69 -4.70
N LEU A 78 -2.25 -2.33 -3.43
CA LEU A 78 -1.32 -2.69 -2.37
C LEU A 78 -1.69 -3.98 -1.65
N GLN A 79 -2.75 -4.66 -2.06
CA GLN A 79 -3.19 -5.88 -1.38
C GLN A 79 -2.14 -6.98 -1.40
N LEU A 80 -1.36 -7.08 -2.46
CA LEU A 80 -0.31 -8.09 -2.59
C LEU A 80 1.09 -7.46 -2.61
N ALA A 81 1.19 -6.19 -2.22
CA ALA A 81 2.47 -5.49 -2.18
C ALA A 81 3.32 -5.99 -1.00
N PRO A 82 4.64 -5.81 -1.08
CA PRO A 82 5.50 -6.10 0.07
C PRO A 82 5.07 -5.29 1.29
N ASP A 83 5.29 -5.85 2.47
CA ASP A 83 4.90 -5.20 3.71
C ASP A 83 5.46 -3.79 3.85
N TYR A 84 6.71 -3.58 3.45
CA TYR A 84 7.33 -2.26 3.59
C TYR A 84 6.62 -1.21 2.75
N ALA A 85 6.10 -1.58 1.58
CA ALA A 85 5.40 -0.64 0.71
C ALA A 85 4.01 -0.30 1.27
N LEU A 86 3.29 -1.31 1.72
CA LEU A 86 1.99 -1.11 2.35
C LEU A 86 2.13 -0.30 3.64
N ASP A 87 3.10 -0.65 4.49
CA ASP A 87 3.32 0.07 5.74
C ASP A 87 3.69 1.53 5.51
N TYR A 88 4.48 1.79 4.48
CA TYR A 88 4.84 3.17 4.15
C TYR A 88 3.62 4.00 3.81
N VAL A 89 2.71 3.47 2.99
CA VAL A 89 1.48 4.19 2.64
C VAL A 89 0.57 4.33 3.85
N LEU A 90 0.43 3.28 4.65
CA LEU A 90 -0.36 3.34 5.88
C LEU A 90 0.18 4.43 6.81
N PHE A 91 1.49 4.48 7.00
CA PHE A 91 2.13 5.48 7.84
C PHE A 91 1.92 6.90 7.30
N HIS A 92 2.11 7.06 5.99
CA HIS A 92 1.90 8.33 5.30
C HIS A 92 0.49 8.87 5.57
N GLU A 93 -0.53 8.03 5.38
CA GLU A 93 -1.91 8.46 5.59
C GLU A 93 -2.21 8.68 7.07
N ALA A 94 -1.62 7.87 7.95
CA ALA A 94 -1.84 8.03 9.38
C ALA A 94 -1.28 9.35 9.91
N ILE A 95 -0.16 9.82 9.38
CA ILE A 95 0.39 11.12 9.76
C ILE A 95 -0.61 12.24 9.44
N HIS A 96 -1.37 12.09 8.37
CA HIS A 96 -2.38 13.07 8.00
C HIS A 96 -3.51 13.21 9.03
N LEU A 97 -3.66 12.27 9.93
CA LEU A 97 -4.62 12.42 11.02
C LEU A 97 -4.28 13.62 11.91
N ALA A 98 -2.99 13.95 11.99
CA ALA A 98 -2.51 15.06 12.82
C ALA A 98 -1.98 16.23 11.98
N HIS A 99 -1.49 15.97 10.78
CA HIS A 99 -0.85 16.97 9.92
C HIS A 99 -1.46 16.90 8.54
N SER A 100 -2.32 17.86 8.21
CA SER A 100 -3.09 17.82 6.98
C SER A 100 -2.26 18.13 5.73
N ASP A 101 -1.17 18.89 5.85
CA ASP A 101 -0.33 19.22 4.70
C ASP A 101 0.99 18.45 4.74
N HIS A 102 1.75 18.53 3.65
CA HIS A 102 3.06 17.89 3.54
C HIS A 102 4.17 18.86 3.93
N GLY A 103 3.93 19.60 5.03
CA GLY A 103 4.89 20.57 5.52
C GLY A 103 6.08 19.92 6.22
N GLU A 104 6.84 20.76 6.92
CA GLU A 104 8.06 20.33 7.56
C GLU A 104 7.85 19.24 8.61
N GLU A 105 6.81 19.38 9.42
CA GLU A 105 6.50 18.39 10.45
C GLU A 105 6.13 17.04 9.85
N PHE A 106 5.30 17.05 8.81
CA PHE A 106 4.93 15.82 8.10
C PHE A 106 6.17 15.13 7.54
N THR A 107 7.00 15.90 6.83
CA THR A 107 8.19 15.35 6.18
C THR A 107 9.18 14.76 7.19
N GLU A 108 9.36 15.44 8.32
CA GLU A 108 10.25 14.96 9.36
C GLU A 108 9.76 13.65 9.97
N ILE A 109 8.46 13.56 10.23
CA ILE A 109 7.90 12.33 10.80
C ILE A 109 7.99 11.18 9.80
N LEU A 110 7.61 11.43 8.54
CA LEU A 110 7.65 10.39 7.51
C LEU A 110 9.07 9.85 7.32
N ALA A 111 10.07 10.71 7.45
CA ALA A 111 11.47 10.32 7.30
C ALA A 111 11.95 9.35 8.37
N ARG A 112 11.20 9.18 9.45
CA ARG A 112 11.55 8.21 10.50
C ARG A 112 11.33 6.77 10.05
N PHE A 113 10.48 6.56 9.04
CA PHE A 113 10.22 5.22 8.54
C PHE A 113 11.46 4.68 7.81
N PRO A 114 12.02 3.55 8.26
CA PRO A 114 13.36 3.13 7.77
C PRO A 114 13.40 2.70 6.31
N ASP A 115 12.32 2.20 5.76
CA ASP A 115 12.27 1.70 4.39
C ASP A 115 11.58 2.65 3.42
N GLY A 116 11.58 3.96 3.74
CA GLY A 116 10.90 4.95 2.92
C GLY A 116 11.39 5.01 1.48
N GLU A 117 12.72 4.99 1.28
CA GLU A 117 13.26 5.02 -0.07
C GLU A 117 12.93 3.76 -0.86
N LEU A 118 13.01 2.60 -0.20
CA LEU A 118 12.66 1.34 -0.83
C LEU A 118 11.18 1.30 -1.20
N ALA A 119 10.33 1.77 -0.31
CA ALA A 119 8.89 1.84 -0.57
C ALA A 119 8.59 2.78 -1.73
N SER A 120 9.20 3.96 -1.75
CA SER A 120 9.01 4.92 -2.84
C SER A 120 9.43 4.33 -4.18
N ALA A 121 10.55 3.60 -4.20
CA ALA A 121 11.02 2.95 -5.41
C ALA A 121 10.03 1.89 -5.91
N TYR A 122 9.45 1.12 -4.98
CA TYR A 122 8.44 0.13 -5.35
C TYR A 122 7.22 0.80 -5.99
N LEU A 123 6.71 1.86 -5.34
CA LEU A 123 5.52 2.56 -5.81
C LEU A 123 5.76 3.21 -7.17
N ASP A 124 6.91 3.86 -7.34
CA ASP A 124 7.27 4.48 -8.60
C ASP A 124 7.42 3.45 -9.73
N GLY A 125 8.04 2.30 -9.41
CA GLY A 125 8.19 1.22 -10.36
C GLY A 125 6.85 0.62 -10.77
N TYR A 126 5.94 0.47 -9.82
CA TYR A 126 4.59 -0.03 -10.10
C TYR A 126 3.87 0.93 -11.04
N GLU A 127 3.90 2.23 -10.75
CA GLU A 127 3.25 3.24 -11.60
C GLU A 127 3.88 3.28 -12.99
N ALA A 128 5.19 3.14 -13.08
CA ALA A 128 5.89 3.09 -14.36
C ALA A 128 5.44 1.88 -15.18
N ALA A 129 5.28 0.72 -14.54
CA ALA A 129 4.80 -0.47 -15.20
C ALA A 129 3.34 -0.32 -15.66
N GLU A 130 2.50 0.31 -14.85
CA GLU A 130 1.12 0.58 -15.26
C GLU A 130 1.07 1.46 -16.50
N ARG A 131 1.88 2.50 -16.53
CA ARG A 131 1.94 3.39 -17.69
C ARG A 131 2.45 2.67 -18.93
N ALA A 132 3.44 1.80 -18.76
CA ALA A 132 3.98 1.04 -19.89
C ALA A 132 2.94 0.09 -20.48
N LEU A 133 2.15 -0.56 -19.61
CA LEU A 133 1.10 -1.47 -20.07
C LEU A 133 -0.05 -0.75 -20.74
N ALA A 134 -0.29 0.51 -20.38
CA ALA A 134 -1.35 1.32 -20.97
C ALA A 134 -0.87 2.12 -22.17
N ALA A 135 0.43 2.06 -22.51
CA ALA A 135 1.01 2.87 -23.57
C ALA A 135 0.40 2.54 -24.94
N PRO A 136 0.26 3.56 -25.81
CA PRO A 136 -0.22 3.34 -27.15
C PRO A 136 0.68 2.37 -27.93
N VAL A 137 0.07 1.67 -28.88
CA VAL A 137 0.78 0.66 -29.68
C VAL A 137 1.98 1.23 -30.43
N GLU A 138 1.90 2.47 -30.87
CA GLU A 138 2.98 3.09 -31.62
C GLU A 138 4.27 3.21 -30.81
N LEU A 139 4.19 3.24 -29.50
CA LEU A 139 5.40 3.23 -28.66
C LEU A 139 6.21 1.96 -28.86
N LYS A 140 5.54 0.85 -29.14
CA LYS A 140 6.20 -0.43 -29.35
C LYS A 140 6.99 -0.45 -30.64
N LYS A 141 6.65 0.40 -31.58
CA LYS A 141 7.35 0.48 -32.85
C LYS A 141 8.71 1.15 -32.73
N LEU A 142 8.91 1.87 -31.65
CA LEU A 142 10.16 2.57 -31.42
C LEU A 142 11.23 1.68 -30.78
N GLY A 143 10.79 0.59 -30.25
CA GLY A 143 11.69 -0.34 -29.56
C GLY A 143 12.34 -1.39 -30.43
#